data_eb042051d34ccb63cf66ce6b9006c8a4
#
_entry.id   eb042051d34ccb63cf66ce6b9006c8a4
#
_cell.length_a   1.000
_cell.length_b   1.000
_cell.length_c   1.000
_cell.angle_alpha   90.00
_cell.angle_beta   90.00
_cell.angle_gamma   90.00
#
_symmetry.space_group_name_H-M   'P 1'
#
loop_
_entity.id
_entity.type
_entity.pdbx_description
1 polymer ?
#
loop_
_entity_poly.entity_id
_entity_poly.type
_entity_poly.pdbx_seq_one_letter_code
_entity_poly.pdbx_strand_id
1 'polypeptide(L)'
;MSTKLQTSSRSAQVKRKTKETDVRAALNLDGNGRARVSTGIPFLDHMLELFARHGLFDLEVECRGDLEIDDHHSVEDIAISLGQALREALGDKSGIARYGEATVPMDEALCRSVIDLSGRFYLVYEVETRRHMIARTTFSKAHSKLQRVRSGEPSKGMRASKEY
;
A
#
# COMPACT_ATOMS: atom_id res chain seq x y z
N MET A 1 11.04 -40.30 11.32
CA MET A 1 10.32 -39.20 12.01
C MET A 1 10.30 -37.99 11.08
N SER A 2 9.18 -37.77 10.40
CA SER A 2 9.03 -36.59 9.53
C SER A 2 8.68 -35.37 10.39
N THR A 3 9.63 -34.47 10.55
CA THR A 3 9.38 -33.16 11.16
C THR A 3 8.53 -32.36 10.20
N LYS A 4 7.24 -32.21 10.47
CA LYS A 4 6.39 -31.23 9.79
C LYS A 4 6.97 -29.85 10.08
N LEU A 5 7.59 -29.21 9.08
CA LEU A 5 7.86 -27.80 9.10
C LEU A 5 6.51 -27.09 9.25
N GLN A 6 6.30 -26.48 10.39
CA GLN A 6 5.18 -25.61 10.65
C GLN A 6 5.48 -24.31 9.88
N THR A 7 5.00 -24.21 8.65
CA THR A 7 5.01 -22.96 7.91
C THR A 7 4.09 -21.99 8.64
N SER A 8 4.64 -21.02 9.36
CA SER A 8 3.86 -19.89 9.85
C SER A 8 3.24 -19.22 8.65
N SER A 9 1.92 -19.06 8.64
CA SER A 9 1.19 -18.32 7.61
C SER A 9 1.79 -16.92 7.48
N ARG A 10 2.16 -16.52 6.25
CA ARG A 10 2.65 -15.17 5.95
C ARG A 10 1.47 -14.20 5.90
N SER A 11 0.97 -13.86 7.06
CA SER A 11 -0.20 -13.01 7.22
C SER A 11 0.00 -11.97 8.31
N ALA A 12 -0.61 -10.81 8.15
CA ALA A 12 -0.59 -9.73 9.13
C ALA A 12 -1.90 -8.95 9.13
N GLN A 13 -2.19 -8.34 10.26
CA GLN A 13 -3.33 -7.44 10.42
C GLN A 13 -2.87 -6.14 11.07
N VAL A 14 -3.23 -5.02 10.45
CA VAL A 14 -2.92 -3.67 10.92
C VAL A 14 -4.21 -2.92 11.21
N LYS A 15 -4.20 -2.19 12.31
CA LYS A 15 -5.24 -1.20 12.65
C LYS A 15 -4.56 0.15 12.79
N ARG A 16 -5.07 1.15 12.06
CA ARG A 16 -4.57 2.50 12.10
C ARG A 16 -5.75 3.46 12.29
N LYS A 17 -5.65 4.28 13.34
CA LYS A 17 -6.65 5.30 13.65
C LYS A 17 -5.97 6.65 13.76
N THR A 18 -6.49 7.63 13.05
CA THR A 18 -6.11 9.04 13.12
C THR A 18 -7.31 9.88 13.59
N LYS A 19 -7.26 11.18 13.39
CA LYS A 19 -8.43 12.05 13.58
C LYS A 19 -9.38 11.98 12.39
N GLU A 20 -8.81 11.71 11.22
CA GLU A 20 -9.48 11.74 9.92
C GLU A 20 -9.97 10.37 9.48
N THR A 21 -9.29 9.28 9.92
CA THR A 21 -9.56 7.92 9.41
C THR A 21 -9.54 6.85 10.51
N ASP A 22 -10.26 5.75 10.27
CA ASP A 22 -10.16 4.48 11.03
C ASP A 22 -10.00 3.35 10.00
N VAL A 23 -8.80 2.79 9.89
CA VAL A 23 -8.43 1.78 8.89
C VAL A 23 -8.14 0.45 9.56
N ARG A 24 -8.68 -0.62 8.98
CA ARG A 24 -8.30 -2.01 9.27
C ARG A 24 -7.85 -2.66 7.97
N ALA A 25 -6.68 -3.27 7.98
CA ALA A 25 -6.13 -3.99 6.85
C ALA A 25 -5.61 -5.34 7.30
N ALA A 26 -6.04 -6.42 6.65
CA ALA A 26 -5.49 -7.75 6.85
C ALA A 26 -5.04 -8.31 5.50
N LEU A 27 -3.85 -8.89 5.47
CA LEU A 27 -3.21 -9.44 4.29
C LEU A 27 -2.67 -10.84 4.59
N ASN A 28 -3.01 -11.80 3.73
CA ASN A 28 -2.41 -13.13 3.71
C ASN A 28 -1.72 -13.34 2.36
N LEU A 29 -0.40 -13.48 2.36
CA LEU A 29 0.41 -13.67 1.15
C LEU A 29 0.27 -15.07 0.57
N ASP A 30 -0.15 -16.05 1.37
CA ASP A 30 -0.40 -17.43 0.97
C ASP A 30 -1.91 -17.67 0.73
N GLY A 31 -2.58 -16.66 0.16
CA GLY A 31 -4.01 -16.66 -0.10
C GLY A 31 -4.42 -17.32 -1.41
N ASN A 32 -5.67 -17.07 -1.81
CA ASN A 32 -6.29 -17.60 -3.04
C ASN A 32 -6.93 -16.49 -3.88
N GLY A 33 -6.61 -15.23 -3.63
CA GLY A 33 -7.15 -14.07 -4.35
C GLY A 33 -8.53 -13.64 -3.85
N ARG A 34 -8.88 -13.91 -2.61
CA ARG A 34 -10.14 -13.47 -2.00
C ARG A 34 -9.97 -12.05 -1.48
N ALA A 35 -10.93 -11.19 -1.81
CA ALA A 35 -10.94 -9.82 -1.32
C ALA A 35 -12.25 -9.48 -0.61
N ARG A 36 -12.14 -8.70 0.45
CA ARG A 36 -13.25 -8.00 1.10
C ARG A 36 -12.79 -6.57 1.35
N VAL A 37 -13.26 -5.66 0.52
CA VAL A 37 -12.83 -4.27 0.54
C VAL A 37 -14.02 -3.35 0.70
N SER A 38 -13.92 -2.38 1.60
CA SER A 38 -14.92 -1.36 1.86
C SER A 38 -14.23 -0.09 2.34
N THR A 39 -13.82 0.76 1.42
CA THR A 39 -13.11 2.01 1.74
C THR A 39 -14.00 3.24 1.63
N GLY A 40 -15.18 3.11 1.03
CA GLY A 40 -16.05 4.22 0.67
C GLY A 40 -15.65 4.89 -0.65
N ILE A 41 -14.58 4.45 -1.31
CA ILE A 41 -14.08 4.96 -2.60
C ILE A 41 -14.20 3.82 -3.62
N PRO A 42 -15.27 3.77 -4.44
CA PRO A 42 -15.59 2.60 -5.28
C PRO A 42 -14.48 2.18 -6.25
N PHE A 43 -13.77 3.16 -6.81
CA PHE A 43 -12.66 2.86 -7.72
C PHE A 43 -11.46 2.23 -6.98
N LEU A 44 -11.16 2.69 -5.76
CA LEU A 44 -10.11 2.11 -4.93
C LEU A 44 -10.47 0.70 -4.50
N ASP A 45 -11.74 0.47 -4.12
CA ASP A 45 -12.23 -0.86 -3.76
C ASP A 45 -12.00 -1.84 -4.91
N HIS A 46 -12.42 -1.47 -6.12
CA HIS A 46 -12.19 -2.27 -7.32
C HIS A 46 -10.71 -2.55 -7.58
N MET A 47 -9.83 -1.56 -7.46
CA MET A 47 -8.40 -1.73 -7.68
C MET A 47 -7.75 -2.66 -6.64
N LEU A 48 -8.16 -2.58 -5.38
CA LEU A 48 -7.68 -3.46 -4.33
C LEU A 48 -8.19 -4.90 -4.49
N GLU A 49 -9.41 -5.09 -4.96
CA GLU A 49 -9.92 -6.42 -5.34
C GLU A 49 -9.11 -7.05 -6.48
N LEU A 50 -8.78 -6.26 -7.51
CA LEU A 50 -7.92 -6.72 -8.62
C LEU A 50 -6.51 -7.04 -8.11
N PHE A 51 -5.94 -6.20 -7.25
CA PHE A 51 -4.65 -6.45 -6.62
C PHE A 51 -4.62 -7.79 -5.88
N ALA A 52 -5.61 -8.07 -5.05
CA ALA A 52 -5.72 -9.32 -4.33
C ALA A 52 -5.87 -10.52 -5.29
N ARG A 53 -6.76 -10.40 -6.27
CA ARG A 53 -7.07 -11.46 -7.23
C ARG A 53 -5.88 -11.84 -8.11
N HIS A 54 -5.20 -10.85 -8.67
CA HIS A 54 -4.05 -11.10 -9.55
C HIS A 54 -2.79 -11.48 -8.79
N GLY A 55 -2.61 -10.97 -7.56
CA GLY A 55 -1.51 -11.35 -6.67
C GLY A 55 -1.74 -12.65 -5.91
N LEU A 56 -2.94 -13.26 -6.01
CA LEU A 56 -3.37 -14.43 -5.23
C LEU A 56 -3.27 -14.22 -3.72
N PHE A 57 -3.39 -12.98 -3.26
CA PHE A 57 -3.45 -12.64 -1.85
C PHE A 57 -4.88 -12.78 -1.32
N ASP A 58 -5.04 -13.14 -0.03
CA ASP A 58 -6.30 -12.85 0.63
C ASP A 58 -6.19 -11.48 1.32
N LEU A 59 -7.15 -10.59 1.05
CA LEU A 59 -7.11 -9.20 1.45
C LEU A 59 -8.42 -8.78 2.10
N GLU A 60 -8.34 -8.17 3.29
CA GLU A 60 -9.47 -7.45 3.89
C GLU A 60 -9.05 -6.01 4.17
N VAL A 61 -9.83 -5.04 3.68
CA VAL A 61 -9.63 -3.62 3.93
C VAL A 61 -10.95 -2.97 4.29
N GLU A 62 -11.00 -2.34 5.43
CA GLU A 62 -12.11 -1.51 5.87
C GLU A 62 -11.57 -0.13 6.24
N CYS A 63 -12.16 0.93 5.71
CA CYS A 63 -11.81 2.30 6.04
C CYS A 63 -13.06 3.13 6.28
N ARG A 64 -13.03 3.95 7.32
CA ARG A 64 -13.97 5.04 7.56
C ARG A 64 -13.15 6.32 7.64
N GLY A 65 -13.27 7.16 6.64
CA GLY A 65 -12.56 8.43 6.54
C GLY A 65 -13.50 9.60 6.31
N ASP A 66 -12.94 10.78 6.34
CA ASP A 66 -13.60 12.08 6.15
C ASP A 66 -13.80 12.41 4.66
N LEU A 67 -14.48 11.49 3.92
CA LEU A 67 -14.69 11.57 2.47
C LEU A 67 -15.48 12.82 2.04
N GLU A 68 -16.17 13.47 2.94
CA GLU A 68 -16.82 14.76 2.72
C GLU A 68 -15.81 15.91 2.48
N ILE A 69 -14.56 15.71 2.87
CA ILE A 69 -13.46 16.66 2.60
C ILE A 69 -12.79 16.29 1.27
N ASP A 70 -12.20 15.11 1.19
CA ASP A 70 -11.70 14.46 -0.04
C ASP A 70 -11.24 13.03 0.26
N ASP A 71 -10.75 12.32 -0.78
CA ASP A 71 -10.27 10.95 -0.67
C ASP A 71 -8.86 10.83 -0.06
N HIS A 72 -8.14 11.95 0.09
CA HIS A 72 -6.70 11.99 0.34
C HIS A 72 -6.30 11.23 1.61
N HIS A 73 -6.94 11.54 2.75
CA HIS A 73 -6.59 10.94 4.03
C HIS A 73 -6.87 9.42 4.01
N SER A 74 -8.00 9.02 3.43
CA SER A 74 -8.38 7.61 3.30
C SER A 74 -7.38 6.83 2.46
N VAL A 75 -7.03 7.33 1.27
CA VAL A 75 -6.07 6.67 0.36
C VAL A 75 -4.68 6.59 0.99
N GLU A 76 -4.21 7.66 1.64
CA GLU A 76 -2.91 7.68 2.32
C GLU A 76 -2.84 6.64 3.43
N ASP A 77 -3.82 6.63 4.33
CA ASP A 77 -3.81 5.77 5.51
C ASP A 77 -4.05 4.29 5.17
N ILE A 78 -4.84 4.00 4.14
CA ILE A 78 -4.97 2.65 3.57
C ILE A 78 -3.63 2.18 3.00
N ALA A 79 -2.95 3.00 2.19
CA ALA A 79 -1.66 2.65 1.60
C ALA A 79 -0.58 2.40 2.66
N ILE A 80 -0.53 3.22 3.71
CA ILE A 80 0.37 3.03 4.86
C ILE A 80 0.07 1.71 5.57
N SER A 81 -1.21 1.43 5.83
CA SER A 81 -1.64 0.22 6.53
C SER A 81 -1.32 -1.05 5.74
N LEU A 82 -1.57 -1.04 4.42
CA LEU A 82 -1.23 -2.15 3.54
C LEU A 82 0.29 -2.37 3.44
N GLY A 83 1.07 -1.30 3.32
CA GLY A 83 2.54 -1.39 3.31
C GLY A 83 3.09 -1.96 4.62
N GLN A 84 2.49 -1.61 5.75
CA GLN A 84 2.84 -2.17 7.05
C GLN A 84 2.44 -3.65 7.15
N ALA A 85 1.23 -4.02 6.74
CA ALA A 85 0.77 -5.40 6.73
C ALA A 85 1.66 -6.28 5.84
N LEU A 86 2.03 -5.79 4.65
CA LEU A 86 2.95 -6.49 3.76
C LEU A 86 4.32 -6.72 4.41
N ARG A 87 4.88 -5.71 5.04
CA ARG A 87 6.17 -5.81 5.74
C ARG A 87 6.11 -6.84 6.88
N GLU A 88 5.05 -6.83 7.67
CA GLU A 88 4.86 -7.76 8.78
C GLU A 88 4.64 -9.20 8.28
N ALA A 89 3.83 -9.39 7.23
CA ALA A 89 3.58 -10.68 6.62
C ALA A 89 4.84 -11.29 5.97
N LEU A 90 5.72 -10.46 5.41
CA LEU A 90 6.99 -10.90 4.83
C LEU A 90 8.02 -11.36 5.89
N GLY A 91 7.90 -10.91 7.12
CA GLY A 91 8.81 -11.25 8.21
C GLY A 91 10.28 -10.96 7.87
N ASP A 92 11.14 -11.96 8.02
CA ASP A 92 12.56 -11.89 7.70
C ASP A 92 12.88 -11.98 6.19
N LYS A 93 11.85 -12.17 5.37
CA LYS A 93 11.92 -12.33 3.90
C LYS A 93 12.70 -13.58 3.44
N SER A 94 12.85 -14.57 4.29
CA SER A 94 13.46 -15.85 3.90
C SER A 94 12.62 -16.54 2.84
N GLY A 95 13.29 -17.04 1.78
CA GLY A 95 12.66 -17.85 0.73
C GLY A 95 11.76 -17.09 -0.24
N ILE A 96 11.74 -15.75 -0.24
CA ILE A 96 10.96 -14.97 -1.20
C ILE A 96 11.78 -14.68 -2.47
N ALA A 97 11.08 -14.48 -3.60
CA ALA A 97 11.64 -13.79 -4.75
C ALA A 97 11.79 -12.30 -4.43
N ARG A 98 13.02 -11.82 -4.29
CA ARG A 98 13.31 -10.45 -3.88
C ARG A 98 12.86 -9.41 -4.90
N TYR A 99 13.00 -9.73 -6.19
CA TYR A 99 12.71 -8.83 -7.30
C TYR A 99 11.47 -9.28 -8.05
N GLY A 100 10.69 -8.32 -8.50
CA GLY A 100 9.58 -8.56 -9.39
C GLY A 100 9.35 -7.37 -10.32
N GLU A 101 8.90 -7.64 -11.55
CA GLU A 101 8.46 -6.60 -12.46
C GLU A 101 7.23 -7.05 -13.24
N ALA A 102 6.43 -6.09 -13.63
CA ALA A 102 5.33 -6.28 -14.55
C ALA A 102 5.18 -5.06 -15.45
N THR A 103 4.88 -5.30 -16.71
CA THR A 103 4.50 -4.27 -17.67
C THR A 103 3.12 -4.64 -18.20
N VAL A 104 2.13 -3.80 -17.94
CA VAL A 104 0.73 -4.07 -18.25
C VAL A 104 0.21 -2.98 -19.18
N PRO A 105 -0.20 -3.31 -20.40
CA PRO A 105 -0.90 -2.40 -21.29
C PRO A 105 -2.42 -2.43 -21.03
N MET A 106 -3.06 -1.30 -21.21
CA MET A 106 -4.51 -1.18 -21.27
C MET A 106 -4.87 -0.01 -22.17
N ASP A 107 -5.41 -0.31 -23.34
CA ASP A 107 -5.69 0.64 -24.42
C ASP A 107 -4.44 1.50 -24.75
N GLU A 108 -4.52 2.82 -24.61
CA GLU A 108 -3.40 3.74 -24.81
C GLU A 108 -2.47 3.88 -23.59
N ALA A 109 -2.80 3.25 -22.47
CA ALA A 109 -2.00 3.31 -21.26
C ALA A 109 -1.01 2.15 -21.16
N LEU A 110 0.19 2.43 -20.67
CA LEU A 110 1.19 1.43 -20.33
C LEU A 110 1.72 1.71 -18.92
N CYS A 111 1.60 0.73 -18.04
CA CYS A 111 2.16 0.81 -16.70
C CYS A 111 3.30 -0.20 -16.54
N ARG A 112 4.46 0.26 -16.08
CA ARG A 112 5.56 -0.60 -15.65
C ARG A 112 5.81 -0.43 -14.16
N SER A 113 5.82 -1.53 -13.42
CA SER A 113 6.14 -1.57 -12.00
C SER A 113 7.32 -2.50 -11.76
N VAL A 114 8.31 -2.04 -10.99
CA VAL A 114 9.49 -2.82 -10.59
C VAL A 114 9.62 -2.74 -9.08
N ILE A 115 9.75 -3.88 -8.41
CA ILE A 115 9.80 -3.98 -6.96
C ILE A 115 11.11 -4.66 -6.53
N ASP A 116 11.80 -4.07 -5.54
CA ASP A 116 12.89 -4.69 -4.78
C ASP A 116 12.53 -4.73 -3.29
N LEU A 117 12.29 -5.92 -2.77
CA LEU A 117 11.94 -6.15 -1.36
C LEU A 117 13.17 -6.17 -0.43
N SER A 118 14.20 -5.37 -0.72
CA SER A 118 15.46 -5.28 0.04
C SER A 118 15.29 -4.80 1.49
N GLY A 119 14.21 -4.10 1.79
CA GLY A 119 13.98 -3.42 3.07
C GLY A 119 14.66 -2.05 3.17
N ARG A 120 15.42 -1.63 2.15
CA ARG A 120 15.84 -0.24 1.96
C ARG A 120 14.73 0.50 1.24
N PHE A 121 14.53 1.72 1.67
CA PHE A 121 13.51 2.56 1.06
C PHE A 121 14.08 3.29 -0.17
N TYR A 122 13.41 3.16 -1.29
CA TYR A 122 13.67 3.89 -2.52
C TYR A 122 12.40 3.92 -3.38
N LEU A 123 12.04 5.05 -3.95
CA LEU A 123 10.91 5.18 -4.85
C LEU A 123 11.31 6.03 -6.07
N VAL A 124 11.06 5.47 -7.25
CA VAL A 124 10.96 6.22 -8.50
C VAL A 124 9.49 6.22 -8.89
N TYR A 125 8.94 7.39 -9.14
CA TYR A 125 7.56 7.56 -9.57
C TYR A 125 7.52 8.52 -10.75
N GLU A 126 7.44 7.94 -11.94
CA GLU A 126 7.39 8.65 -13.21
C GLU A 126 6.01 8.40 -13.85
N VAL A 127 5.04 9.22 -13.52
CA VAL A 127 3.68 9.12 -14.04
C VAL A 127 3.27 10.46 -14.60
N GLU A 128 3.04 10.53 -15.91
CA GLU A 128 2.43 11.67 -16.56
C GLU A 128 0.90 11.53 -16.49
N THR A 129 0.27 12.29 -15.59
CA THR A 129 -1.19 12.35 -15.53
C THR A 129 -1.68 13.69 -16.05
N ARG A 130 -2.51 13.66 -17.07
CA ARG A 130 -3.19 14.86 -17.59
C ARG A 130 -4.31 15.38 -16.68
N ARG A 131 -4.72 14.57 -15.70
CA ARG A 131 -5.77 14.92 -14.73
C ARG A 131 -5.40 14.46 -13.33
N HIS A 132 -5.42 15.44 -12.43
CA HIS A 132 -5.41 15.41 -10.97
C HIS A 132 -4.15 14.98 -10.22
N MET A 133 -3.65 15.94 -9.49
CA MET A 133 -2.55 15.90 -8.54
C MET A 133 -2.73 14.93 -7.36
N ILE A 134 -3.90 14.32 -7.18
CA ILE A 134 -4.24 13.49 -6.02
C ILE A 134 -3.29 12.31 -5.90
N ALA A 135 -3.09 11.55 -6.97
CA ALA A 135 -2.21 10.38 -6.94
C ALA A 135 -0.74 10.75 -6.63
N ARG A 136 -0.19 11.78 -7.27
CA ARG A 136 1.20 12.24 -7.02
C ARG A 136 1.40 12.72 -5.60
N THR A 137 0.45 13.48 -5.07
CA THR A 137 0.54 14.05 -3.72
C THR A 137 0.41 12.96 -2.66
N THR A 138 -0.48 12.01 -2.84
CA THR A 138 -0.73 10.93 -1.89
C THR A 138 0.46 9.98 -1.80
N PHE A 139 0.99 9.51 -2.92
CA PHE A 139 2.18 8.64 -2.93
C PHE A 139 3.43 9.37 -2.42
N SER A 140 3.64 10.62 -2.79
CA SER A 140 4.76 11.43 -2.30
C SER A 140 4.68 11.67 -0.79
N LYS A 141 3.49 11.93 -0.24
CA LYS A 141 3.30 12.17 1.20
C LYS A 141 3.38 10.88 2.02
N ALA A 142 2.77 9.79 1.57
CA ALA A 142 2.91 8.48 2.22
C ALA A 142 4.38 8.07 2.27
N HIS A 143 5.10 8.34 1.19
CA HIS A 143 6.53 8.16 1.07
C HIS A 143 7.33 8.97 2.09
N SER A 144 7.13 10.26 2.18
CA SER A 144 7.85 11.13 3.12
C SER A 144 7.53 10.82 4.59
N LYS A 145 6.32 10.34 4.90
CA LYS A 145 5.93 9.86 6.23
C LYS A 145 6.62 8.55 6.60
N LEU A 146 6.69 7.59 5.67
CA LEU A 146 7.41 6.32 5.89
C LEU A 146 8.91 6.54 6.08
N GLN A 147 9.50 7.50 5.39
CA GLN A 147 10.90 7.89 5.55
C GLN A 147 11.15 8.52 6.93
N ARG A 148 10.26 9.38 7.42
CA ARG A 148 10.36 10.01 8.75
C ARG A 148 10.20 9.04 9.91
N VAL A 149 9.31 8.06 9.80
CA VAL A 149 9.16 6.99 10.80
C VAL A 149 10.44 6.16 10.92
N ARG A 150 11.23 6.07 9.86
CA ARG A 150 12.51 5.34 9.85
C ARG A 150 13.70 6.12 10.40
N SER A 151 13.74 7.42 10.18
CA SER A 151 14.86 8.28 10.63
C SER A 151 14.74 8.77 12.07
N GLY A 152 13.58 8.56 12.72
CA GLY A 152 13.34 9.05 14.07
C GLY A 152 13.28 10.59 14.18
N GLU A 153 13.21 11.30 13.05
CA GLU A 153 13.16 12.75 13.05
C GLU A 153 11.77 13.29 13.42
N PRO A 154 11.70 14.32 14.30
CA PRO A 154 10.44 14.95 14.65
C PRO A 154 9.85 15.69 13.45
N SER A 155 8.52 15.63 13.30
CA SER A 155 7.76 16.30 12.26
C SER A 155 7.95 17.82 12.30
N LYS A 156 8.85 18.37 11.51
CA LYS A 156 8.88 19.81 11.23
C LYS A 156 7.78 20.14 10.22
N GLY A 157 6.90 21.08 10.60
CA GLY A 157 5.82 21.55 9.74
C GLY A 157 6.33 21.95 8.36
N MET A 158 5.70 21.37 7.33
CA MET A 158 5.99 21.70 5.94
C MET A 158 5.46 23.11 5.65
N ARG A 159 6.36 24.06 5.46
CA ARG A 159 6.00 25.30 4.76
C ARG A 159 5.70 24.93 3.30
N ALA A 160 4.50 25.27 2.87
CA ALA A 160 4.15 25.23 1.46
C ALA A 160 5.06 26.20 0.70
N SER A 161 5.94 25.71 -0.15
CA SER A 161 6.58 26.52 -1.17
C SER A 161 5.52 26.84 -2.23
N LYS A 162 5.11 28.10 -2.27
CA LYS A 162 4.46 28.70 -3.43
C LYS A 162 5.50 28.77 -4.54
N GLU A 163 5.31 28.00 -5.60
CA GLU A 163 5.87 28.32 -6.90
C GLU A 163 4.83 27.98 -7.96
N TYR A 164 4.47 28.99 -8.68
CA TYR A 164 3.73 29.31 -9.91
C TYR A 164 3.08 28.16 -10.69
#